data_28581da050ebeb6a216978862115329e
#
_entry.id   28581da050ebeb6a216978862115329e
#
_cell.length_a   1.000
_cell.length_b   1.000
_cell.length_c   1.000
_cell.angle_alpha   90.00
_cell.angle_beta   90.00
_cell.angle_gamma   90.00
#
_symmetry.space_group_name_H-M   'P 1'
#
loop_
_entity.id
_entity.type
_entity.pdbx_description
1 polymer ?
#
loop_
_entity_poly.entity_id
_entity_poly.type
_entity_poly.pdbx_seq_one_letter_code
_entity_poly.pdbx_strand_id
1 'polypeptide(L)'
;MKGDQVEVLVDVGSGVRRFDIVATKAGRRVEVANVRGTVEVTEVTRSGTPVRTARFMAARVVAVVEHPAADDDVDPGDRDRR
;
A
#
# COMPACT_ATOMS: atom_id res chain seq x y z
N MET A 1 13.45 -2.98 -10.26
CA MET A 1 12.55 -1.97 -9.71
C MET A 1 11.34 -2.62 -9.09
N LYS A 2 10.96 -2.15 -7.95
CA LYS A 2 9.80 -2.67 -7.25
C LYS A 2 8.66 -1.69 -7.33
N GLY A 3 7.46 -2.19 -7.26
CA GLY A 3 6.30 -1.33 -7.09
C GLY A 3 6.12 -0.95 -5.63
N ASP A 4 4.99 -0.33 -5.34
CA ASP A 4 4.66 0.06 -3.98
C ASP A 4 4.19 -1.14 -3.17
N GLN A 5 4.23 -0.98 -1.87
CA GLN A 5 3.71 -1.98 -0.94
C GLN A 5 2.90 -1.26 0.13
N VAL A 6 1.78 -1.84 0.52
CA VAL A 6 0.96 -1.33 1.61
C VAL A 6 0.70 -2.47 2.58
N GLU A 7 0.95 -2.22 3.85
CA GLU A 7 0.62 -3.16 4.91
C GLU A 7 -0.62 -2.66 5.61
N VAL A 8 -1.59 -3.54 5.81
CA VAL A 8 -2.82 -3.21 6.52
C VAL A 8 -2.91 -4.12 7.73
N LEU A 9 -3.02 -3.52 8.90
CA LEU A 9 -3.16 -4.27 10.15
C LEU A 9 -4.61 -4.22 10.56
N VAL A 10 -5.21 -5.39 10.72
CA VAL A 10 -6.65 -5.53 10.93
C VAL A 10 -6.89 -6.26 12.24
N ASP A 11 -7.81 -5.71 13.04
CA ASP A 11 -8.25 -6.37 14.26
C ASP A 11 -9.25 -7.46 13.86
N VAL A 12 -8.90 -8.70 14.13
CA VAL A 12 -9.75 -9.84 13.79
C VAL A 12 -10.42 -10.44 15.02
N GLY A 13 -10.43 -9.69 16.14
CA GLY A 13 -11.12 -10.11 17.34
C GLY A 13 -10.22 -10.88 18.30
N SER A 14 -9.37 -11.74 17.80
CA SER A 14 -8.46 -12.53 18.64
C SER A 14 -7.04 -11.98 18.57
N GLY A 15 -6.85 -10.87 17.89
CA GLY A 15 -5.54 -10.25 17.74
C GLY A 15 -5.53 -9.39 16.51
N VAL A 16 -4.34 -9.11 16.01
CA VAL A 16 -4.15 -8.27 14.84
C VAL A 16 -3.53 -9.12 13.74
N ARG A 17 -4.07 -9.00 12.54
CA ARG A 17 -3.57 -9.72 11.39
C ARG A 17 -3.03 -8.73 10.37
N ARG A 18 -1.91 -9.05 9.76
CA ARG A 18 -1.30 -8.20 8.76
C ARG A 18 -1.60 -8.72 7.36
N PHE A 19 -2.00 -7.81 6.50
CA PHE A 19 -2.19 -8.08 5.09
C PHE A 19 -1.22 -7.22 4.31
N ASP A 20 -0.47 -7.84 3.41
CA ASP A 20 0.49 -7.13 2.57
C ASP A 20 -0.03 -7.09 1.15
N ILE A 21 -0.19 -5.90 0.62
CA ILE A 21 -0.58 -5.71 -0.76
C ILE A 21 0.63 -5.13 -1.48
N VAL A 22 1.21 -5.93 -2.37
CA VAL A 22 2.43 -5.57 -3.06
C VAL A 22 2.13 -5.50 -4.54
N ALA A 23 2.62 -4.46 -5.19
CA ALA A 23 2.47 -4.35 -6.63
C ALA A 23 3.16 -5.53 -7.31
N THR A 24 2.47 -6.13 -8.27
CA THR A 24 2.92 -7.38 -8.86
C THR A 24 3.89 -7.18 -10.02
N LYS A 25 4.00 -5.95 -10.50
CA LYS A 25 4.92 -5.62 -11.58
C LYS A 25 5.56 -4.28 -11.33
N ALA A 26 6.74 -4.09 -11.87
CA ALA A 26 7.43 -2.82 -11.78
C ALA A 26 6.60 -1.71 -12.44
N GLY A 27 6.68 -0.54 -11.89
CA GLY A 27 5.97 0.61 -12.43
C GLY A 27 4.55 0.76 -11.94
N ARG A 28 4.02 -0.22 -11.24
CA ARG A 28 2.68 -0.14 -10.67
C ARG A 28 2.73 0.51 -9.31
N ARG A 29 1.61 1.09 -8.92
CA ARG A 29 1.47 1.71 -7.62
C ARG A 29 0.35 1.03 -6.85
N VAL A 30 0.39 1.19 -5.54
CA VAL A 30 -0.69 0.75 -4.67
C VAL A 30 -1.26 1.99 -4.00
N GLU A 31 -2.52 2.25 -4.23
CA GLU A 31 -3.21 3.44 -3.73
C GLU A 31 -4.17 3.07 -2.64
N VAL A 32 -4.26 3.93 -1.62
CA VAL A 32 -5.15 3.71 -0.49
C VAL A 32 -6.20 4.80 -0.48
N ALA A 33 -7.45 4.40 -0.34
CA ALA A 33 -8.55 5.34 -0.25
C ALA A 33 -9.47 4.93 0.89
N ASN A 34 -10.07 5.93 1.54
CA ASN A 34 -11.06 5.68 2.57
C ASN A 34 -12.41 6.09 2.00
N VAL A 35 -13.27 5.10 1.78
CA VAL A 35 -14.54 5.33 1.11
C VAL A 35 -15.65 4.74 1.96
N ARG A 36 -16.45 5.62 2.58
CA ARG A 36 -17.67 5.22 3.29
C ARG A 36 -17.47 4.03 4.25
N GLY A 37 -16.51 4.19 5.15
CA GLY A 37 -16.26 3.15 6.15
C GLY A 37 -15.49 1.95 5.64
N THR A 38 -14.95 2.06 4.45
CA THR A 38 -14.14 1.01 3.84
C THR A 38 -12.78 1.57 3.49
N VAL A 39 -11.72 0.85 3.83
CA VAL A 39 -10.38 1.17 3.37
C VAL A 39 -10.12 0.33 2.13
N GLU A 40 -9.89 0.99 1.01
CA GLU A 40 -9.64 0.31 -0.26
C GLU A 40 -8.18 0.45 -0.62
N VAL A 41 -7.54 -0.65 -0.93
CA VAL A 41 -6.15 -0.68 -1.33
C VAL A 41 -6.11 -1.26 -2.74
N THR A 42 -5.72 -0.42 -3.69
CA THR A 42 -5.84 -0.76 -5.11
C THR A 42 -4.48 -0.73 -5.78
N GLU A 43 -4.14 -1.80 -6.45
CA GLU A 43 -2.98 -1.82 -7.32
C GLU A 43 -3.39 -1.24 -8.65
N VAL A 44 -2.65 -0.25 -9.14
CA VAL A 44 -2.96 0.40 -10.41
C VAL A 44 -1.74 0.34 -11.32
N THR A 45 -2.00 0.32 -12.61
CA THR A 45 -0.93 0.37 -13.61
C THR A 45 -0.32 1.76 -13.62
N ARG A 46 0.77 1.90 -14.36
CA ARG A 46 1.43 3.19 -14.50
C ARG A 46 0.47 4.26 -15.02
N SER A 47 -0.48 3.88 -15.85
CA SER A 47 -1.46 4.82 -16.40
C SER A 47 -2.66 5.01 -15.49
N GLY A 48 -2.73 4.34 -14.37
CA GLY A 48 -3.81 4.54 -13.41
C GLY A 48 -4.95 3.55 -13.54
N THR A 49 -4.80 2.50 -14.35
CA THR A 49 -5.87 1.52 -14.50
C THR A 49 -5.83 0.53 -13.34
N PRO A 50 -6.97 0.32 -12.66
CA PRO A 50 -7.01 -0.62 -11.54
C PRO A 50 -6.77 -2.05 -12.01
N VAL A 51 -5.96 -2.77 -11.24
CA VAL A 51 -5.66 -4.17 -11.49
C VAL A 51 -6.42 -5.05 -10.51
N ARG A 52 -6.35 -4.69 -9.24
CA ARG A 52 -7.06 -5.40 -8.18
C ARG A 52 -7.23 -4.47 -7.00
N THR A 53 -8.26 -4.73 -6.22
CA THR A 53 -8.57 -3.93 -5.04
C THR A 53 -8.85 -4.86 -3.87
N ALA A 54 -8.24 -4.55 -2.73
CA ALA A 54 -8.59 -5.19 -1.47
C ALA A 54 -9.39 -4.18 -0.66
N ARG A 55 -10.45 -4.64 0.00
CA ARG A 55 -11.30 -3.77 0.81
C ARG A 55 -11.33 -4.29 2.23
N PHE A 56 -11.23 -3.36 3.16
CA PHE A 56 -11.24 -3.68 4.58
C PHE A 56 -12.26 -2.79 5.27
N MET A 57 -12.90 -3.31 6.31
CA MET A 57 -13.79 -2.48 7.13
C MET A 57 -12.93 -1.48 7.90
N ALA A 58 -13.16 -0.20 7.67
CA ALA A 58 -12.33 0.83 8.30
C ALA A 58 -12.33 0.72 9.83
N ALA A 59 -13.47 0.31 10.40
CA ALA A 59 -13.57 0.19 11.85
C ALA A 59 -12.67 -0.91 12.42
N ARG A 60 -12.20 -1.82 11.59
CA ARG A 60 -11.32 -2.90 12.02
C ARG A 60 -9.86 -2.64 11.67
N VAL A 61 -9.57 -1.60 10.92
CA VAL A 61 -8.21 -1.30 10.51
C VAL A 61 -7.51 -0.58 11.64
N VAL A 62 -6.42 -1.17 12.12
CA VAL A 62 -5.64 -0.59 13.21
C VAL A 62 -4.61 0.37 12.66
N ALA A 63 -4.00 0.02 11.53
CA ALA A 63 -2.96 0.84 10.95
C ALA A 63 -2.80 0.50 9.47
N VAL A 64 -2.37 1.48 8.70
CA VAL A 64 -2.01 1.30 7.30
C VAL A 64 -0.62 1.89 7.13
N VAL A 65 0.30 1.10 6.62
CA VAL A 65 1.67 1.55 6.41
C VAL A 65 1.96 1.45 4.92
N GLU A 66 2.29 2.60 4.33
CA GLU A 66 2.58 2.65 2.91
C GLU A 66 4.09 2.68 2.71
N HIS A 67 4.56 1.82 1.82
CA HIS A 67 5.97 1.77 1.45
C HIS A 67 6.06 2.14 -0.03
N PRO A 68 6.35 3.40 -0.33
CA PRO A 68 6.49 3.79 -1.74
C PRO A 68 7.62 3.03 -2.39
N ALA A 69 7.52 2.84 -3.68
CA ALA A 69 8.57 2.17 -4.41
C ALA A 69 9.86 2.95 -4.26
N ALA A 70 10.94 2.21 -4.04
CA ALA A 70 12.23 2.85 -3.97
C ALA A 70 12.57 3.32 -5.36
N ASP A 71 12.97 4.58 -5.44
CA ASP A 71 13.40 5.13 -6.68
C ASP A 71 14.90 5.05 -6.66
N ASP A 72 15.48 4.42 -7.63
CA ASP A 72 16.90 4.25 -7.64
C ASP A 72 17.64 5.53 -7.60
N ASP A 73 17.00 6.57 -8.06
CA ASP A 73 17.61 7.84 -8.05
C ASP A 73 17.60 8.49 -6.74
N VAL A 74 16.75 8.05 -5.97
CA VAL A 74 16.60 8.72 -4.74
C VAL A 74 17.58 8.22 -3.83
N ASP A 75 18.22 8.81 -3.58
CA ASP A 75 18.96 8.37 -2.69
C ASP A 75 18.58 8.84 -1.54
N PRO A 76 17.97 8.46 -1.09
CA PRO A 76 17.43 9.03 -0.08
C PRO A 76 18.37 9.24 0.90
N GLY A 77 18.67 9.14 0.95
CA GLY A 77 19.41 9.32 1.79
C GLY A 77 20.39 9.91 1.52
N ASP A 78 20.16 9.59 0.96
CA ASP A 78 20.79 9.95 0.75
C ASP A 78 20.69 10.94 0.60
N ARG A 79 20.15 11.19 0.90
CA ARG A 79 19.96 11.92 0.85
C ARG A 79 20.42 12.55 1.57
N ASP A 80 20.55 12.40 2.14
CA ASP A 80 21.11 12.83 2.64
C ASP A 80 22.03 12.90 2.58
N ARG A 81 22.34 12.85 2.34
CA ARG A 81 23.17 12.81 2.23
C ARG A 81 23.85 13.59 1.85
N ARG A 82 23.89 13.86 1.86
CA ARG A 82 24.39 14.39 1.50
C ARG A 82 24.76 15.05 1.75
#